data_feb219af851bb7c82065f76cc5d363f3
#
_entry.id   feb219af851bb7c82065f76cc5d363f3
#
_cell.length_a   1.000
_cell.length_b   1.000
_cell.length_c   1.000
_cell.angle_alpha   90.00
_cell.angle_beta   90.00
_cell.angle_gamma   90.00
#
_symmetry.space_group_name_H-M   'P 1'
#
loop_
_entity.id
_entity.type
_entity.pdbx_description
1 polymer ?
#
loop_
_entity_poly.entity_id
_entity_poly.type
_entity_poly.pdbx_seq_one_letter_code
_entity_poly.pdbx_strand_id
1 'polypeptide(L)'
;DRLGTNSSWENGERMDNWDDVTLWEEGMAGYTPEKNGRVKYARFFMFNTKEELPFEVQYLTAADELNFYSNVNAFLKDLTTGEHITKLTQLKRLTIAAYGLVSLDKNFTALKNLEFLDLSSNNFQKIPDEINPTNFPKLRTLLMGANTRRNIYDLSNTVETNYGGLVDEEGFPRRMIEWDLDTLQLSVNYLQGPLPKMDDWEKYTEQDIIDADTLPRALIGTPKVMPHTKRFAINLNRLTGELPDWLLYHPALDWWSPFQLVFTQEGKDATGASAGFGNEPANLNYYYEFYEGYKKDPGAEDEDEDTTK
;
A
#
# COMPACT_ATOMS: atom_id res chain seq x y z
N ASP A 1 -3.10 0.87 -29.44
CA ASP A 1 -3.85 2.10 -29.13
C ASP A 1 -4.75 2.02 -27.90
N ARG A 2 -4.93 0.83 -27.27
CA ARG A 2 -5.80 0.67 -26.07
C ARG A 2 -5.13 1.20 -24.79
N LEU A 3 -3.81 1.17 -24.73
CA LEU A 3 -3.05 1.61 -23.56
C LEU A 3 -2.56 3.06 -23.68
N GLY A 4 -2.94 3.80 -24.70
CA GLY A 4 -2.40 5.11 -24.98
C GLY A 4 -0.88 5.05 -25.19
N THR A 5 -0.36 5.72 -26.14
CA THR A 5 1.08 5.79 -26.37
C THR A 5 1.60 7.15 -25.95
N ASN A 6 2.77 7.18 -25.38
CA ASN A 6 3.55 8.39 -25.28
C ASN A 6 3.89 8.86 -26.69
N SER A 7 3.95 10.15 -26.93
CA SER A 7 4.25 10.73 -28.26
C SER A 7 5.58 10.25 -28.86
N SER A 8 6.53 9.83 -28.00
CA SER A 8 7.81 9.26 -28.43
C SER A 8 7.70 7.83 -29.01
N TRP A 9 6.57 7.14 -28.79
CA TRP A 9 6.36 5.76 -29.28
C TRP A 9 5.77 5.73 -30.70
N GLU A 10 5.57 6.87 -31.30
CA GLU A 10 4.98 7.00 -32.63
C GLU A 10 6.04 6.90 -33.73
N ASN A 11 5.63 6.44 -34.91
CA ASN A 11 6.35 6.61 -36.21
C ASN A 11 7.64 5.82 -36.42
N GLY A 12 7.75 4.62 -35.88
CA GLY A 12 8.85 3.71 -36.23
C GLY A 12 10.19 4.07 -35.57
N GLU A 13 10.17 4.94 -34.57
CA GLU A 13 11.33 5.14 -33.71
C GLU A 13 11.70 3.82 -33.03
N ARG A 14 12.99 3.65 -32.76
CA ARG A 14 13.47 2.48 -32.02
C ARG A 14 13.03 2.57 -30.55
N MET A 15 12.68 1.42 -29.97
CA MET A 15 12.23 1.34 -28.56
C MET A 15 13.25 1.89 -27.55
N ASP A 16 14.54 1.93 -27.88
CA ASP A 16 15.58 2.54 -27.04
C ASP A 16 15.44 4.07 -26.92
N ASN A 17 14.66 4.70 -27.81
CA ASN A 17 14.33 6.13 -27.77
C ASN A 17 12.92 6.42 -27.20
N TRP A 18 12.20 5.40 -26.77
CA TRP A 18 10.86 5.60 -26.23
C TRP A 18 10.92 6.07 -24.76
N ASP A 19 10.25 7.15 -24.46
CA ASP A 19 10.08 7.57 -23.07
C ASP A 19 9.33 6.51 -22.27
N ASP A 20 9.65 6.40 -20.97
CA ASP A 20 9.04 5.42 -20.08
C ASP A 20 9.25 3.94 -20.51
N VAL A 21 10.22 3.64 -21.34
CA VAL A 21 10.67 2.28 -21.68
C VAL A 21 12.16 2.15 -21.41
N THR A 22 12.54 1.06 -20.78
CA THR A 22 13.95 0.68 -20.61
C THR A 22 14.14 -0.73 -21.16
N LEU A 23 15.13 -0.89 -22.00
CA LEU A 23 15.52 -2.20 -22.53
C LEU A 23 16.61 -2.82 -21.67
N TRP A 24 16.70 -4.13 -21.74
CA TRP A 24 17.83 -4.85 -21.16
C TRP A 24 19.11 -4.62 -21.95
N GLU A 25 20.18 -4.24 -21.24
CA GLU A 25 21.49 -4.03 -21.78
C GLU A 25 22.55 -4.78 -20.95
N GLU A 26 23.66 -5.11 -21.58
CA GLU A 26 24.78 -5.74 -20.90
C GLU A 26 25.28 -4.87 -19.74
N GLY A 27 25.58 -5.51 -18.61
CA GLY A 27 25.99 -4.85 -17.39
C GLY A 27 24.85 -4.54 -16.40
N MET A 28 23.59 -4.64 -16.80
CA MET A 28 22.45 -4.48 -15.89
C MET A 28 22.34 -5.70 -14.97
N ALA A 29 22.01 -5.46 -13.71
CA ALA A 29 21.75 -6.54 -12.74
C ALA A 29 20.58 -7.41 -13.20
N GLY A 30 20.81 -8.73 -13.31
CA GLY A 30 19.83 -9.70 -13.80
C GLY A 30 19.76 -9.80 -15.35
N TYR A 31 20.66 -9.13 -16.06
CA TYR A 31 20.82 -9.30 -17.49
C TYR A 31 21.23 -10.72 -17.86
N THR A 32 20.71 -11.20 -18.97
CA THR A 32 21.20 -12.38 -19.68
C THR A 32 21.18 -12.09 -21.18
N PRO A 33 22.01 -12.78 -22.01
CA PRO A 33 22.04 -12.53 -23.46
C PRO A 33 20.67 -12.64 -24.15
N GLU A 34 19.78 -13.52 -23.65
CA GLU A 34 18.44 -13.73 -24.20
C GLU A 34 17.49 -12.55 -23.93
N LYS A 35 17.82 -11.72 -22.92
CA LYS A 35 17.07 -10.51 -22.60
C LYS A 35 17.52 -9.29 -23.40
N ASN A 36 18.70 -9.33 -24.01
CA ASN A 36 19.29 -8.17 -24.69
C ASN A 36 18.32 -7.49 -25.67
N GLY A 37 18.13 -6.19 -25.51
CA GLY A 37 17.23 -5.38 -26.36
C GLY A 37 15.74 -5.63 -26.14
N ARG A 38 15.36 -6.46 -25.15
CA ARG A 38 13.95 -6.68 -24.78
C ARG A 38 13.54 -5.73 -23.65
N VAL A 39 12.25 -5.46 -23.54
CA VAL A 39 11.71 -4.58 -22.51
C VAL A 39 12.02 -5.13 -21.11
N LYS A 40 12.69 -4.30 -20.29
CA LYS A 40 12.94 -4.49 -18.87
C LYS A 40 11.90 -3.78 -18.03
N TYR A 41 11.59 -2.55 -18.39
CA TYR A 41 10.63 -1.67 -17.75
C TYR A 41 9.77 -1.01 -18.82
N ALA A 42 8.47 -0.89 -18.55
CA ALA A 42 7.57 -0.03 -19.32
C ALA A 42 6.51 0.59 -18.43
N ARG A 43 6.19 1.86 -18.69
CA ARG A 43 5.13 2.59 -18.04
C ARG A 43 4.12 3.07 -19.06
N PHE A 44 2.88 2.64 -18.86
CA PHE A 44 1.72 3.07 -19.62
C PHE A 44 0.94 4.07 -18.76
N PHE A 45 0.82 5.30 -19.24
CA PHE A 45 0.32 6.40 -18.42
C PHE A 45 -0.82 7.14 -19.10
N MET A 46 -1.85 7.50 -18.32
CA MET A 46 -3.01 8.29 -18.77
C MET A 46 -3.80 7.68 -19.91
N PHE A 47 -3.69 6.38 -20.14
CA PHE A 47 -4.49 5.72 -21.16
C PHE A 47 -5.96 5.64 -20.75
N ASN A 48 -6.85 5.70 -21.75
CA ASN A 48 -8.29 5.67 -21.54
C ASN A 48 -8.83 4.31 -21.99
N THR A 49 -8.96 3.39 -21.06
CA THR A 49 -9.55 2.08 -21.32
C THR A 49 -10.70 1.78 -20.35
N LYS A 50 -11.62 0.95 -20.82
CA LYS A 50 -12.72 0.38 -20.03
C LYS A 50 -12.68 -1.15 -20.07
N GLU A 51 -11.53 -1.69 -20.36
CA GLU A 51 -11.32 -3.12 -20.54
C GLU A 51 -10.11 -3.57 -19.70
N GLU A 52 -10.03 -4.85 -19.48
CA GLU A 52 -8.87 -5.48 -18.83
C GLU A 52 -7.60 -5.24 -19.62
N LEU A 53 -6.45 -5.50 -19.01
CA LEU A 53 -5.15 -5.39 -19.70
C LEU A 53 -5.16 -6.19 -21.00
N PRO A 54 -4.67 -5.62 -22.10
CA PRO A 54 -4.76 -6.25 -23.41
C PRO A 54 -3.88 -7.49 -23.49
N PHE A 55 -4.27 -8.38 -24.39
CA PHE A 55 -3.62 -9.67 -24.56
C PHE A 55 -2.13 -9.57 -24.92
N GLU A 56 -1.71 -8.48 -25.55
CA GLU A 56 -0.33 -8.23 -25.94
C GLU A 56 0.62 -8.12 -24.74
N VAL A 57 0.11 -7.75 -23.57
CA VAL A 57 0.90 -7.65 -22.33
C VAL A 57 1.64 -8.95 -22.03
N GLN A 58 1.05 -10.11 -22.32
CA GLN A 58 1.65 -11.42 -22.06
C GLN A 58 2.98 -11.66 -22.81
N TYR A 59 3.30 -10.88 -23.83
CA TYR A 59 4.55 -10.99 -24.57
C TYR A 59 5.73 -10.23 -23.96
N LEU A 60 5.51 -9.43 -22.94
CA LEU A 60 6.57 -8.72 -22.20
C LEU A 60 7.34 -9.65 -21.27
N THR A 61 7.67 -10.83 -21.73
CA THR A 61 8.19 -11.94 -20.92
C THR A 61 9.61 -11.74 -20.38
N ALA A 62 10.29 -10.64 -20.72
CA ALA A 62 11.56 -10.24 -20.15
C ALA A 62 11.43 -9.10 -19.13
N ALA A 63 10.25 -8.51 -18.99
CA ALA A 63 10.05 -7.37 -18.12
C ALA A 63 10.21 -7.75 -16.63
N ASP A 64 10.97 -6.94 -15.90
CA ASP A 64 11.06 -6.99 -14.44
C ASP A 64 10.03 -6.06 -13.78
N GLU A 65 9.66 -4.96 -14.47
CA GLU A 65 8.72 -3.97 -13.95
C GLU A 65 7.77 -3.47 -15.02
N LEU A 66 6.47 -3.44 -14.70
CA LEU A 66 5.42 -2.88 -15.53
C LEU A 66 4.50 -1.99 -14.70
N ASN A 67 4.21 -0.80 -15.23
CA ASN A 67 3.35 0.19 -14.59
C ASN A 67 2.20 0.60 -15.51
N PHE A 68 0.97 0.39 -15.05
CA PHE A 68 -0.26 0.74 -15.74
C PHE A 68 -1.04 1.76 -14.93
N TYR A 69 -1.09 2.99 -15.42
CA TYR A 69 -1.88 4.08 -14.83
C TYR A 69 -2.97 4.51 -15.80
N SER A 70 -4.20 4.19 -15.48
CA SER A 70 -5.34 4.61 -16.28
C SER A 70 -5.75 6.06 -15.97
N ASN A 71 -6.73 6.56 -16.70
CA ASN A 71 -7.36 7.84 -16.39
C ASN A 71 -8.63 7.67 -15.55
N VAL A 72 -9.24 8.79 -15.17
CA VAL A 72 -10.42 8.81 -14.31
C VAL A 72 -11.64 8.05 -14.86
N ASN A 73 -11.71 7.77 -16.15
CA ASN A 73 -12.86 7.10 -16.74
C ASN A 73 -12.86 5.58 -16.51
N ALA A 74 -11.72 4.98 -16.17
CA ALA A 74 -11.62 3.55 -15.92
C ALA A 74 -12.32 3.12 -14.62
N PHE A 75 -12.31 3.97 -13.58
CA PHE A 75 -12.86 3.62 -12.27
C PHE A 75 -14.37 3.37 -12.24
N LEU A 76 -15.13 3.75 -13.29
CA LEU A 76 -16.55 3.44 -13.42
C LEU A 76 -16.82 2.01 -13.90
N LYS A 77 -15.79 1.21 -14.13
CA LYS A 77 -15.90 -0.19 -14.56
C LYS A 77 -15.47 -1.13 -13.45
N ASP A 78 -16.12 -2.26 -13.38
CA ASP A 78 -15.79 -3.35 -12.49
C ASP A 78 -14.89 -4.32 -13.24
N LEU A 79 -13.59 -4.03 -13.23
CA LEU A 79 -12.59 -4.78 -13.98
C LEU A 79 -11.84 -5.75 -13.07
N THR A 80 -11.27 -6.79 -13.67
CA THR A 80 -10.24 -7.63 -13.07
C THR A 80 -8.88 -7.28 -13.66
N THR A 81 -7.80 -7.83 -13.10
CA THR A 81 -6.46 -7.66 -13.67
C THR A 81 -6.31 -8.31 -15.05
N GLY A 82 -7.26 -9.18 -15.44
CA GLY A 82 -7.17 -10.00 -16.63
C GLY A 82 -6.16 -11.14 -16.52
N GLU A 83 -6.32 -12.14 -17.39
CA GLU A 83 -5.46 -13.34 -17.35
C GLU A 83 -4.06 -13.12 -17.94
N HIS A 84 -3.91 -12.14 -18.84
CA HIS A 84 -2.69 -11.99 -19.64
C HIS A 84 -1.49 -11.56 -18.82
N ILE A 85 -1.68 -10.69 -17.83
CA ILE A 85 -0.61 -10.27 -16.91
C ILE A 85 -0.09 -11.45 -16.08
N THR A 86 -0.92 -12.44 -15.79
CA THR A 86 -0.57 -13.59 -14.94
C THR A 86 0.45 -14.52 -15.60
N LYS A 87 0.68 -14.39 -16.90
CA LYS A 87 1.71 -15.13 -17.64
C LYS A 87 3.13 -14.63 -17.38
N LEU A 88 3.26 -13.43 -16.83
CA LEU A 88 4.55 -12.76 -16.62
C LEU A 88 5.13 -13.11 -15.25
N THR A 89 5.36 -14.40 -15.00
CA THR A 89 5.78 -14.92 -13.69
C THR A 89 7.16 -14.44 -13.24
N GLN A 90 7.95 -13.81 -14.11
CA GLN A 90 9.24 -13.21 -13.82
C GLN A 90 9.14 -11.79 -13.22
N LEU A 91 7.96 -11.15 -13.29
CA LEU A 91 7.77 -9.79 -12.77
C LEU A 91 8.16 -9.68 -11.29
N LYS A 92 8.89 -8.62 -10.99
CA LYS A 92 9.26 -8.20 -9.63
C LYS A 92 8.44 -7.03 -9.15
N ARG A 93 8.06 -6.13 -10.06
CA ARG A 93 7.33 -4.92 -9.73
C ARG A 93 6.14 -4.74 -10.66
N LEU A 94 4.97 -4.56 -10.07
CA LEU A 94 3.73 -4.34 -10.82
C LEU A 94 2.92 -3.23 -10.21
N THR A 95 2.55 -2.26 -11.03
CA THR A 95 1.55 -1.25 -10.72
C THR A 95 0.37 -1.39 -11.67
N ILE A 96 -0.85 -1.49 -11.13
CA ILE A 96 -2.09 -1.34 -11.87
C ILE A 96 -2.96 -0.36 -11.08
N ALA A 97 -2.75 0.92 -11.29
CA ALA A 97 -3.35 1.99 -10.50
C ALA A 97 -4.38 2.78 -11.29
N ALA A 98 -5.40 3.26 -10.60
CA ALA A 98 -6.50 4.04 -11.19
C ALA A 98 -7.18 3.33 -12.36
N TYR A 99 -7.23 2.00 -12.32
CA TYR A 99 -7.68 1.16 -13.43
C TYR A 99 -9.17 0.75 -13.32
N GLY A 100 -9.76 0.84 -12.12
CA GLY A 100 -11.13 0.40 -11.86
C GLY A 100 -11.23 -1.07 -11.46
N LEU A 101 -10.16 -1.66 -10.95
CA LEU A 101 -10.14 -3.04 -10.50
C LEU A 101 -11.04 -3.23 -9.28
N VAL A 102 -11.84 -4.29 -9.29
CA VAL A 102 -12.64 -4.76 -8.15
C VAL A 102 -12.14 -6.11 -7.61
N SER A 103 -11.39 -6.85 -8.42
CA SER A 103 -10.83 -8.15 -8.06
C SER A 103 -9.59 -8.49 -8.88
N LEU A 104 -8.86 -9.51 -8.44
CA LEU A 104 -7.75 -10.10 -9.16
C LEU A 104 -8.24 -11.23 -10.05
N ASP A 105 -7.52 -11.50 -11.15
CA ASP A 105 -7.71 -12.75 -11.90
C ASP A 105 -7.36 -13.95 -11.01
N LYS A 106 -8.07 -15.05 -11.17
CA LYS A 106 -7.86 -16.29 -10.39
C LYS A 106 -6.43 -16.85 -10.44
N ASN A 107 -5.69 -16.55 -11.50
CA ASN A 107 -4.31 -16.99 -11.68
C ASN A 107 -3.28 -15.94 -11.23
N PHE A 108 -3.72 -14.82 -10.65
CA PHE A 108 -2.82 -13.73 -10.24
C PHE A 108 -1.74 -14.19 -9.25
N THR A 109 -2.03 -15.20 -8.46
CA THR A 109 -1.07 -15.83 -7.53
C THR A 109 0.11 -16.56 -8.21
N ALA A 110 0.10 -16.67 -9.54
CA ALA A 110 1.27 -17.13 -10.29
C ALA A 110 2.45 -16.15 -10.24
N LEU A 111 2.20 -14.88 -9.92
CA LEU A 111 3.22 -13.83 -9.88
C LEU A 111 4.06 -13.86 -8.58
N LYS A 112 4.60 -15.03 -8.25
CA LYS A 112 5.32 -15.29 -6.98
C LYS A 112 6.64 -14.54 -6.81
N ASN A 113 7.14 -13.92 -7.87
CA ASN A 113 8.38 -13.14 -7.85
C ASN A 113 8.16 -11.66 -7.55
N LEU A 114 6.91 -11.23 -7.36
CA LEU A 114 6.64 -9.83 -7.00
C LEU A 114 7.28 -9.46 -5.66
N GLU A 115 8.03 -8.38 -5.70
CA GLU A 115 8.65 -7.68 -4.57
C GLU A 115 7.89 -6.39 -4.24
N PHE A 116 7.22 -5.82 -5.25
CA PHE A 116 6.43 -4.60 -5.18
C PHE A 116 5.10 -4.79 -5.92
N LEU A 117 3.99 -4.45 -5.25
CA LEU A 117 2.65 -4.46 -5.82
C LEU A 117 1.90 -3.18 -5.45
N ASP A 118 1.48 -2.42 -6.47
CA ASP A 118 0.65 -1.24 -6.30
C ASP A 118 -0.70 -1.44 -7.01
N LEU A 119 -1.75 -1.48 -6.21
CA LEU A 119 -3.16 -1.57 -6.63
C LEU A 119 -3.95 -0.34 -6.14
N SER A 120 -3.28 0.78 -5.93
CA SER A 120 -3.88 2.00 -5.41
C SER A 120 -4.88 2.62 -6.40
N SER A 121 -5.81 3.39 -5.85
CA SER A 121 -6.81 4.15 -6.62
C SER A 121 -7.71 3.28 -7.51
N ASN A 122 -7.99 2.05 -7.09
CA ASN A 122 -8.93 1.15 -7.73
C ASN A 122 -10.29 1.12 -6.99
N ASN A 123 -11.08 0.09 -7.19
CA ASN A 123 -12.42 -0.06 -6.64
C ASN A 123 -12.56 -1.30 -5.73
N PHE A 124 -11.48 -1.79 -5.17
CA PHE A 124 -11.54 -2.91 -4.23
C PHE A 124 -12.39 -2.54 -3.01
N GLN A 125 -13.30 -3.44 -2.64
CA GLN A 125 -14.13 -3.30 -1.43
C GLN A 125 -13.52 -4.01 -0.23
N LYS A 126 -12.65 -5.00 -0.47
CA LYS A 126 -11.83 -5.67 0.54
C LYS A 126 -10.45 -5.95 -0.01
N ILE A 127 -9.49 -6.17 0.88
CA ILE A 127 -8.19 -6.69 0.48
C ILE A 127 -8.42 -8.13 0.00
N PRO A 128 -8.08 -8.47 -1.25
CA PRO A 128 -8.26 -9.83 -1.76
C PRO A 128 -7.56 -10.86 -0.88
N ASP A 129 -8.22 -11.99 -0.60
CA ASP A 129 -7.66 -13.05 0.25
C ASP A 129 -6.43 -13.70 -0.37
N GLU A 130 -6.31 -13.61 -1.69
CA GLU A 130 -5.16 -14.06 -2.45
C GLU A 130 -3.88 -13.27 -2.13
N ILE A 131 -4.02 -12.02 -1.65
CA ILE A 131 -2.87 -11.18 -1.24
C ILE A 131 -2.46 -11.59 0.17
N ASN A 132 -1.47 -12.47 0.24
CA ASN A 132 -0.92 -13.02 1.48
C ASN A 132 0.53 -13.51 1.29
N PRO A 133 1.30 -13.73 2.37
CA PRO A 133 2.71 -14.13 2.29
C PRO A 133 2.96 -15.51 1.64
N THR A 134 1.96 -16.39 1.66
CA THR A 134 2.08 -17.72 1.01
C THR A 134 2.06 -17.59 -0.51
N ASN A 135 1.20 -16.73 -1.04
CA ASN A 135 1.07 -16.51 -2.47
C ASN A 135 2.15 -15.56 -3.01
N PHE A 136 2.57 -14.59 -2.21
CA PHE A 136 3.59 -13.59 -2.60
C PHE A 136 4.77 -13.58 -1.61
N PRO A 137 5.58 -14.66 -1.58
CA PRO A 137 6.62 -14.84 -0.55
C PRO A 137 7.76 -13.83 -0.63
N LYS A 138 7.91 -13.12 -1.75
CA LYS A 138 8.95 -12.12 -1.97
C LYS A 138 8.46 -10.68 -1.83
N LEU A 139 7.14 -10.48 -1.63
CA LEU A 139 6.59 -9.14 -1.56
C LEU A 139 7.11 -8.39 -0.35
N ARG A 140 7.57 -7.16 -0.58
CA ARG A 140 8.09 -6.23 0.42
C ARG A 140 7.29 -4.95 0.50
N THR A 141 6.67 -4.55 -0.60
CA THR A 141 5.85 -3.34 -0.66
C THR A 141 4.48 -3.67 -1.22
N LEU A 142 3.45 -3.35 -0.45
CA LEU A 142 2.05 -3.42 -0.86
C LEU A 142 1.40 -2.04 -0.72
N LEU A 143 0.91 -1.52 -1.84
CA LEU A 143 0.17 -0.27 -1.89
C LEU A 143 -1.26 -0.56 -2.36
N MET A 144 -2.25 -0.25 -1.51
CA MET A 144 -3.68 -0.37 -1.80
C MET A 144 -4.44 0.87 -1.29
N GLY A 145 -3.81 2.03 -1.34
CA GLY A 145 -4.44 3.28 -0.93
C GLY A 145 -5.51 3.76 -1.92
N ALA A 146 -6.37 4.64 -1.43
CA ALA A 146 -7.36 5.36 -2.24
C ALA A 146 -8.32 4.47 -3.05
N ASN A 147 -8.74 3.31 -2.53
CA ASN A 147 -9.76 2.48 -3.18
C ASN A 147 -11.18 3.05 -3.02
N THR A 148 -11.30 4.24 -2.47
CA THR A 148 -12.55 5.03 -2.37
C THR A 148 -12.89 5.81 -3.62
N ARG A 149 -12.12 5.68 -4.68
CA ARG A 149 -12.16 6.57 -5.84
C ARG A 149 -13.53 6.65 -6.49
N ARG A 150 -14.24 5.54 -6.60
CA ARG A 150 -15.59 5.50 -7.16
C ARG A 150 -16.58 6.37 -6.38
N ASN A 151 -16.49 6.36 -5.05
CA ASN A 151 -17.36 7.18 -4.20
C ASN A 151 -17.08 8.68 -4.31
N ILE A 152 -15.84 9.06 -4.61
CA ILE A 152 -15.44 10.46 -4.74
C ILE A 152 -15.98 11.07 -6.04
N TYR A 153 -16.04 10.29 -7.12
CA TYR A 153 -16.38 10.78 -8.45
C TYR A 153 -17.79 10.44 -8.92
N ASP A 154 -18.45 9.46 -8.34
CA ASP A 154 -19.85 9.13 -8.61
C ASP A 154 -20.76 9.95 -7.68
N LEU A 155 -20.99 11.21 -8.05
CA LEU A 155 -21.84 12.13 -7.31
C LEU A 155 -23.34 11.74 -7.33
N SER A 156 -23.74 10.75 -8.12
CA SER A 156 -25.10 10.21 -8.13
C SER A 156 -25.32 9.20 -7.00
N ASN A 157 -24.24 8.76 -6.38
CA ASN A 157 -24.29 7.78 -5.32
C ASN A 157 -24.65 8.44 -3.99
N THR A 158 -25.83 8.14 -3.51
CA THR A 158 -26.19 8.37 -2.11
C THR A 158 -25.34 7.44 -1.23
N VAL A 159 -25.04 7.87 -0.02
CA VAL A 159 -24.18 7.23 0.99
C VAL A 159 -24.49 5.73 1.24
N GLU A 160 -25.59 5.24 0.74
CA GLU A 160 -26.07 3.86 0.94
C GLU A 160 -25.53 2.85 -0.06
N THR A 161 -24.97 3.28 -1.16
CA THR A 161 -24.31 2.38 -2.12
C THR A 161 -22.81 2.36 -1.85
N ASN A 162 -22.38 1.44 -1.03
CA ASN A 162 -20.96 1.18 -0.69
C ASN A 162 -20.15 0.77 -1.92
N TYR A 163 -19.80 1.72 -2.76
CA TYR A 163 -18.83 1.50 -3.81
C TYR A 163 -17.44 1.88 -3.31
N GLY A 164 -16.68 0.89 -2.96
CA GLY A 164 -15.27 1.07 -2.74
C GLY A 164 -14.88 1.59 -1.37
N GLY A 165 -13.66 1.43 -1.15
CA GLY A 165 -12.99 1.52 0.12
C GLY A 165 -12.82 0.12 0.70
N LEU A 166 -11.61 -0.18 1.09
CA LEU A 166 -11.34 -1.42 1.77
C LEU A 166 -12.12 -1.40 3.09
N VAL A 167 -13.16 -2.22 3.17
CA VAL A 167 -13.95 -2.42 4.37
C VAL A 167 -13.80 -3.88 4.74
N ASP A 168 -13.28 -4.14 5.93
CA ASP A 168 -13.35 -5.45 6.55
C ASP A 168 -14.48 -5.42 7.58
N GLU A 169 -15.45 -6.35 7.49
CA GLU A 169 -16.58 -6.40 8.42
C GLU A 169 -16.12 -6.68 9.86
N GLU A 170 -14.95 -7.28 10.03
CA GLU A 170 -14.35 -7.63 11.32
C GLU A 170 -13.40 -6.55 11.86
N GLY A 171 -13.25 -5.41 11.18
CA GLY A 171 -12.33 -4.34 11.52
C GLY A 171 -11.07 -4.35 10.67
N PHE A 172 -9.95 -3.84 11.23
CA PHE A 172 -8.68 -3.82 10.51
C PHE A 172 -8.17 -5.27 10.27
N PRO A 173 -7.79 -5.64 9.03
CA PRO A 173 -7.45 -7.03 8.71
C PRO A 173 -6.12 -7.43 9.35
N ARG A 174 -6.22 -8.20 10.45
CA ARG A 174 -5.08 -8.68 11.25
C ARG A 174 -4.00 -9.34 10.39
N ARG A 175 -4.38 -10.11 9.35
CA ARG A 175 -3.44 -10.79 8.45
C ARG A 175 -2.46 -9.83 7.76
N MET A 176 -2.81 -8.55 7.59
CA MET A 176 -1.93 -7.55 7.00
C MET A 176 -0.84 -7.10 7.97
N ILE A 177 -1.13 -7.13 9.26
CA ILE A 177 -0.16 -6.80 10.32
C ILE A 177 0.76 -8.00 10.61
N GLU A 178 0.26 -9.22 10.41
CA GLU A 178 1.05 -10.45 10.53
C GLU A 178 2.09 -10.61 9.41
N TRP A 179 1.98 -9.83 8.36
CA TRP A 179 2.90 -9.84 7.23
C TRP A 179 3.95 -8.74 7.38
N ASP A 180 5.18 -9.10 7.63
CA ASP A 180 6.29 -8.16 7.83
C ASP A 180 6.78 -7.57 6.50
N LEU A 181 6.02 -6.63 5.97
CA LEU A 181 6.34 -5.88 4.76
C LEU A 181 7.24 -4.68 5.11
N ASP A 182 8.13 -4.27 4.22
CA ASP A 182 8.91 -3.03 4.37
C ASP A 182 7.98 -1.79 4.29
N THR A 183 6.97 -1.86 3.42
CA THR A 183 5.95 -0.82 3.26
C THR A 183 4.57 -1.42 3.09
N LEU A 184 3.64 -0.98 3.92
CA LEU A 184 2.21 -1.24 3.80
C LEU A 184 1.44 0.07 3.72
N GLN A 185 0.75 0.33 2.62
CA GLN A 185 -0.09 1.51 2.43
C GLN A 185 -1.56 1.12 2.23
N LEU A 186 -2.39 1.49 3.18
CA LEU A 186 -3.84 1.29 3.19
C LEU A 186 -4.59 2.61 3.45
N SER A 187 -3.94 3.74 3.24
CA SER A 187 -4.53 5.07 3.47
C SER A 187 -5.66 5.39 2.48
N VAL A 188 -6.52 6.32 2.87
CA VAL A 188 -7.64 6.81 2.03
C VAL A 188 -8.57 5.67 1.60
N ASN A 189 -8.96 4.85 2.57
CA ASN A 189 -9.94 3.78 2.38
C ASN A 189 -11.10 3.96 3.39
N TYR A 190 -11.90 2.93 3.59
CA TYR A 190 -12.99 2.91 4.57
C TYR A 190 -12.78 1.84 5.65
N LEU A 191 -11.53 1.47 5.92
CA LEU A 191 -11.21 0.59 7.04
C LEU A 191 -11.75 1.20 8.33
N GLN A 192 -12.45 0.39 9.14
CA GLN A 192 -13.12 0.82 10.34
C GLN A 192 -12.81 -0.08 11.54
N GLY A 193 -13.23 0.35 12.72
CA GLY A 193 -12.96 -0.39 13.95
C GLY A 193 -11.56 -0.19 14.50
N PRO A 194 -11.19 -0.91 15.56
CA PRO A 194 -9.90 -0.76 16.20
C PRO A 194 -8.78 -1.49 15.46
N LEU A 195 -7.55 -1.05 15.68
CA LEU A 195 -6.38 -1.83 15.34
C LEU A 195 -6.26 -3.06 16.26
N PRO A 196 -5.77 -4.20 15.75
CA PRO A 196 -5.56 -5.40 16.55
C PRO A 196 -4.54 -5.17 17.68
N LYS A 197 -4.83 -5.65 18.89
CA LYS A 197 -3.92 -5.53 20.04
C LYS A 197 -2.73 -6.49 19.95
N MET A 198 -2.88 -7.64 19.32
CA MET A 198 -1.84 -8.65 19.13
C MET A 198 -1.28 -9.23 20.45
N ASP A 199 -2.11 -9.35 21.48
CA ASP A 199 -1.70 -9.81 22.82
C ASP A 199 -1.13 -11.23 22.82
N ASP A 200 -1.48 -12.05 21.85
CA ASP A 200 -1.00 -13.40 21.60
C ASP A 200 0.29 -13.48 20.78
N TRP A 201 0.82 -12.33 20.37
CA TRP A 201 2.04 -12.23 19.57
C TRP A 201 3.32 -12.33 20.42
N GLU A 202 4.46 -12.67 19.80
CA GLU A 202 5.75 -12.60 20.45
C GLU A 202 6.00 -11.18 20.99
N LYS A 203 6.53 -11.08 22.21
CA LYS A 203 6.73 -9.80 22.89
C LYS A 203 8.21 -9.47 23.05
N TYR A 204 8.51 -8.18 23.05
CA TYR A 204 9.84 -7.71 23.41
C TYR A 204 10.18 -8.08 24.85
N THR A 205 11.38 -8.59 25.06
CA THR A 205 11.94 -8.96 26.35
C THR A 205 12.98 -7.93 26.82
N GLU A 206 13.39 -7.97 28.08
CA GLU A 206 14.53 -7.17 28.56
C GLU A 206 15.80 -7.47 27.76
N GLN A 207 16.00 -8.73 27.36
CA GLN A 207 17.18 -9.13 26.56
C GLN A 207 17.17 -8.49 25.18
N ASP A 208 16.02 -8.40 24.52
CA ASP A 208 15.92 -7.70 23.23
C ASP A 208 16.37 -6.24 23.34
N ILE A 209 15.99 -5.56 24.44
CA ILE A 209 16.37 -4.16 24.69
C ILE A 209 17.88 -4.03 24.96
N ILE A 210 18.45 -4.96 25.72
CA ILE A 210 19.88 -4.98 26.03
C ILE A 210 20.70 -5.23 24.75
N ASP A 211 20.29 -6.21 23.95
CA ASP A 211 21.02 -6.63 22.74
C ASP A 211 20.99 -5.56 21.64
N ALA A 212 19.90 -4.83 21.53
CA ALA A 212 19.72 -3.83 20.49
C ALA A 212 20.29 -2.44 20.84
N ASP A 213 20.50 -2.14 22.13
CA ASP A 213 21.04 -0.88 22.68
C ASP A 213 20.33 0.43 22.23
N THR A 214 19.41 0.33 21.29
CA THR A 214 18.70 1.47 20.68
C THR A 214 17.19 1.40 20.89
N LEU A 215 16.69 0.29 21.42
CA LEU A 215 15.25 0.12 21.64
C LEU A 215 14.81 0.76 22.96
N PRO A 216 13.70 1.50 22.96
CA PRO A 216 13.18 2.10 24.18
C PRO A 216 12.66 1.02 25.14
N ARG A 217 12.90 1.20 26.46
CA ARG A 217 12.41 0.26 27.49
C ARG A 217 10.88 0.13 27.51
N ALA A 218 10.17 1.12 27.01
CA ALA A 218 8.71 1.07 26.88
C ALA A 218 8.20 -0.08 26.00
N LEU A 219 9.05 -0.66 25.14
CA LEU A 219 8.71 -1.84 24.34
C LEU A 219 8.62 -3.13 25.14
N ILE A 220 9.23 -3.24 26.31
CA ILE A 220 9.22 -4.47 27.12
C ILE A 220 7.77 -4.90 27.36
N GLY A 221 7.44 -6.12 26.94
CA GLY A 221 6.09 -6.67 27.05
C GLY A 221 5.11 -6.27 25.94
N THR A 222 5.50 -5.41 25.00
CA THR A 222 4.69 -5.10 23.82
C THR A 222 4.89 -6.12 22.71
N PRO A 223 3.87 -6.40 21.85
CA PRO A 223 4.00 -7.32 20.75
C PRO A 223 5.03 -6.86 19.69
N LYS A 224 5.80 -7.80 19.16
CA LYS A 224 6.78 -7.55 18.06
C LYS A 224 6.09 -7.55 16.70
N VAL A 225 5.23 -6.59 16.43
CA VAL A 225 4.43 -6.51 15.20
C VAL A 225 5.21 -5.80 14.10
N MET A 226 5.29 -6.41 12.91
CA MET A 226 5.94 -5.85 11.72
C MET A 226 7.34 -5.26 12.01
N PRO A 227 8.27 -6.02 12.60
CA PRO A 227 9.50 -5.48 13.17
C PRO A 227 10.43 -4.80 12.16
N HIS A 228 10.28 -5.06 10.86
CA HIS A 228 11.10 -4.46 9.80
C HIS A 228 10.36 -3.42 8.97
N THR A 229 9.08 -3.17 9.26
CA THR A 229 8.28 -2.21 8.50
C THR A 229 8.76 -0.78 8.75
N LYS A 230 9.06 -0.08 7.65
CA LYS A 230 9.50 1.31 7.66
C LYS A 230 8.37 2.30 7.43
N ARG A 231 7.37 1.91 6.67
CA ARG A 231 6.24 2.77 6.33
C ARG A 231 4.92 2.02 6.51
N PHE A 232 4.07 2.56 7.38
CA PHE A 232 2.75 2.03 7.66
C PHE A 232 1.71 3.14 7.51
N ALA A 233 1.07 3.20 6.35
CA ALA A 233 0.11 4.25 6.02
C ALA A 233 -1.33 3.74 6.18
N ILE A 234 -1.99 4.18 7.24
CA ILE A 234 -3.39 3.86 7.57
C ILE A 234 -4.25 5.11 7.77
N ASN A 235 -3.70 6.27 7.49
CA ASN A 235 -4.39 7.55 7.64
C ASN A 235 -5.55 7.70 6.66
N LEU A 236 -6.48 8.60 6.98
CA LEU A 236 -7.66 8.90 6.17
C LEU A 236 -8.57 7.67 5.94
N ASN A 237 -8.71 6.84 6.99
CA ASN A 237 -9.70 5.76 7.09
C ASN A 237 -10.78 6.15 8.10
N ARG A 238 -11.46 5.17 8.68
CA ARG A 238 -12.48 5.32 9.71
C ARG A 238 -12.14 4.51 10.96
N LEU A 239 -10.85 4.32 11.22
CA LEU A 239 -10.37 3.57 12.37
C LEU A 239 -10.72 4.29 13.66
N THR A 240 -10.96 3.53 14.72
CA THR A 240 -11.40 3.98 16.05
C THR A 240 -10.66 3.25 17.15
N GLY A 241 -11.02 3.51 18.41
CA GLY A 241 -10.41 2.87 19.57
C GLY A 241 -9.16 3.58 20.04
N GLU A 242 -8.17 2.81 20.45
CA GLU A 242 -6.89 3.32 20.95
C GLU A 242 -5.75 2.83 20.05
N LEU A 243 -4.75 3.68 19.88
CA LEU A 243 -3.49 3.27 19.26
C LEU A 243 -2.83 2.22 20.17
N PRO A 244 -2.52 1.03 19.64
CA PRO A 244 -1.87 0.00 20.43
C PRO A 244 -0.39 0.34 20.67
N ASP A 245 0.16 -0.11 21.79
CA ASP A 245 1.56 0.14 22.17
C ASP A 245 2.57 -0.35 21.14
N TRP A 246 2.27 -1.45 20.43
CA TRP A 246 3.13 -1.94 19.37
C TRP A 246 3.29 -0.93 18.21
N LEU A 247 2.32 -0.04 18.02
CA LEU A 247 2.41 1.02 17.01
C LEU A 247 3.02 2.30 17.59
N LEU A 248 2.59 2.71 18.79
CA LEU A 248 3.07 3.92 19.47
C LEU A 248 4.58 3.92 19.68
N TYR A 249 5.13 2.78 20.05
CA TYR A 249 6.56 2.62 20.37
C TYR A 249 7.32 1.81 19.33
N HIS A 250 6.78 1.68 18.12
CA HIS A 250 7.35 0.84 17.08
C HIS A 250 8.78 1.27 16.72
N PRO A 251 9.78 0.38 16.82
CA PRO A 251 11.19 0.78 16.76
C PRO A 251 11.70 1.08 15.34
N ALA A 252 11.01 0.60 14.31
CA ALA A 252 11.50 0.63 12.95
C ALA A 252 10.73 1.55 12.01
N LEU A 253 9.55 2.04 12.41
CA LEU A 253 8.75 2.91 11.53
C LEU A 253 9.41 4.27 11.34
N ASP A 254 9.64 4.61 10.08
CA ASP A 254 10.10 5.93 9.67
C ASP A 254 8.91 6.87 9.40
N TRP A 255 7.76 6.28 9.07
CA TRP A 255 6.56 7.06 8.80
C TRP A 255 5.27 6.30 9.13
N TRP A 256 4.37 6.94 9.86
CA TRP A 256 2.98 6.58 10.03
C TRP A 256 2.18 7.82 10.47
N SER A 257 0.85 7.76 10.40
CA SER A 257 -0.03 8.84 10.86
C SER A 257 -1.31 8.27 11.44
N PRO A 258 -1.74 8.73 12.62
CA PRO A 258 -2.99 8.32 13.26
C PRO A 258 -4.22 9.01 12.68
N PHE A 259 -4.04 10.03 11.82
CA PHE A 259 -5.14 10.84 11.35
C PHE A 259 -6.20 10.04 10.60
N GLN A 260 -7.43 10.09 11.10
CA GLN A 260 -8.59 9.44 10.50
C GLN A 260 -9.58 10.48 10.01
N LEU A 261 -10.28 10.19 8.92
CA LEU A 261 -11.29 11.07 8.34
C LEU A 261 -12.53 10.25 7.98
N VAL A 262 -13.68 10.70 8.44
CA VAL A 262 -14.95 10.13 8.04
C VAL A 262 -15.53 10.95 6.90
N PHE A 263 -15.65 10.37 5.72
CA PHE A 263 -16.30 10.98 4.56
C PHE A 263 -17.84 10.87 4.66
N THR A 264 -18.40 11.20 5.81
CA THR A 264 -19.86 11.30 6.00
C THR A 264 -20.21 12.71 6.46
N GLN A 265 -21.43 13.17 6.15
CA GLN A 265 -21.88 14.50 6.58
C GLN A 265 -21.87 14.68 8.11
N GLU A 266 -21.90 13.59 8.87
CA GLU A 266 -21.94 13.61 10.33
C GLU A 266 -20.59 13.37 11.00
N GLY A 267 -19.52 13.07 10.25
CA GLY A 267 -18.21 12.77 10.81
C GLY A 267 -18.17 11.50 11.67
N LYS A 268 -19.05 10.53 11.38
CA LYS A 268 -19.18 9.29 12.15
C LYS A 268 -18.99 8.06 11.26
N ASP A 269 -18.51 6.96 11.83
CA ASP A 269 -18.44 5.68 11.16
C ASP A 269 -19.84 5.02 11.00
N ALA A 270 -19.90 3.84 10.37
CA ALA A 270 -21.15 3.10 10.18
C ALA A 270 -21.82 2.69 11.50
N THR A 271 -21.10 2.69 12.63
CA THR A 271 -21.61 2.40 13.96
C THR A 271 -22.08 3.65 14.71
N GLY A 272 -21.85 4.84 14.14
CA GLY A 272 -22.14 6.13 14.75
C GLY A 272 -21.02 6.66 15.65
N ALA A 273 -19.88 5.95 15.73
CA ALA A 273 -18.70 6.44 16.45
C ALA A 273 -17.91 7.46 15.63
N SER A 274 -17.32 8.45 16.27
CA SER A 274 -16.40 9.37 15.63
C SER A 274 -15.14 8.64 15.19
N ALA A 275 -14.64 8.90 13.99
CA ALA A 275 -13.33 8.40 13.58
C ALA A 275 -12.22 9.08 14.37
N GLY A 276 -11.14 8.33 14.58
CA GLY A 276 -9.98 8.76 15.33
C GLY A 276 -9.67 7.84 16.52
N PHE A 277 -8.48 8.01 17.07
CA PHE A 277 -8.04 7.22 18.20
C PHE A 277 -8.15 8.03 19.49
N GLY A 278 -8.72 7.41 20.54
CA GLY A 278 -9.03 8.09 21.81
C GLY A 278 -7.79 8.52 22.62
N ASN A 279 -6.64 7.92 22.33
CA ASN A 279 -5.36 8.23 22.95
C ASN A 279 -4.39 8.95 22.00
N GLU A 280 -4.89 9.60 20.96
CA GLU A 280 -4.06 10.47 20.13
C GLU A 280 -3.48 11.60 20.98
N PRO A 281 -2.17 11.78 20.97
CA PRO A 281 -1.56 12.91 21.66
C PRO A 281 -1.99 14.26 21.08
N ALA A 282 -2.27 15.21 21.95
CA ALA A 282 -2.87 16.49 21.59
C ALA A 282 -2.03 17.38 20.65
N ASN A 283 -0.75 17.10 20.51
CA ASN A 283 0.20 17.86 19.66
C ASN A 283 0.58 17.14 18.37
N LEU A 284 -0.22 16.17 17.96
CA LEU A 284 0.00 15.43 16.71
C LEU A 284 0.00 16.35 15.50
N ASN A 285 1.15 16.48 14.88
CA ASN A 285 1.27 16.97 13.52
C ASN A 285 1.07 15.80 12.55
N TYR A 286 0.24 15.96 11.53
CA TYR A 286 -0.13 14.91 10.55
C TYR A 286 1.03 14.43 9.67
N TYR A 287 2.25 14.90 9.92
CA TYR A 287 3.44 14.71 9.13
C TYR A 287 4.64 14.22 9.98
N TYR A 288 5.70 13.89 9.35
CA TYR A 288 6.95 13.29 9.83
C TYR A 288 7.52 13.79 11.16
N GLU A 289 7.45 15.06 11.42
CA GLU A 289 8.05 15.71 12.61
C GLU A 289 7.50 15.16 13.93
N PHE A 290 6.34 14.58 13.84
CA PHE A 290 5.62 14.05 14.96
C PHE A 290 6.17 12.73 15.51
N TYR A 291 6.61 11.86 14.60
CA TYR A 291 7.01 10.51 14.95
C TYR A 291 8.22 10.46 15.90
N GLU A 292 9.17 11.37 15.73
CA GLU A 292 10.34 11.45 16.60
C GLU A 292 9.98 11.75 18.07
N GLY A 293 8.88 12.46 18.30
CA GLY A 293 8.39 12.74 19.65
C GLY A 293 7.92 11.50 20.42
N TYR A 294 7.42 10.47 19.70
CA TYR A 294 6.95 9.21 20.31
C TYR A 294 8.01 8.16 20.52
N LYS A 295 9.12 8.26 19.85
CA LYS A 295 10.30 7.44 20.11
C LYS A 295 10.96 7.81 21.45
N LYS A 296 10.59 8.94 22.05
CA LYS A 296 11.06 9.30 23.38
C LYS A 296 10.36 8.41 24.41
N ASP A 297 11.13 7.85 25.32
CA ASP A 297 10.63 7.11 26.47
C ASP A 297 9.61 8.01 27.21
N PRO A 298 8.34 7.58 27.36
CA PRO A 298 7.34 8.37 28.09
C PRO A 298 7.71 8.60 29.56
N GLY A 299 8.76 7.94 30.08
CA GLY A 299 9.35 8.20 31.38
C GLY A 299 10.58 9.10 31.37
N ALA A 300 11.07 9.54 30.21
CA ALA A 300 12.09 10.56 30.15
C ALA A 300 11.42 11.92 30.41
N GLU A 301 11.66 12.48 31.58
CA GLU A 301 11.28 13.86 31.89
C GLU A 301 11.86 14.78 30.79
N ASP A 302 11.06 15.71 30.29
CA ASP A 302 11.51 16.73 29.33
C ASP A 302 12.63 17.55 29.98
N GLU A 303 13.88 17.18 29.72
CA GLU A 303 15.04 17.95 30.17
C GLU A 303 15.27 19.25 29.36
N ASP A 304 14.33 19.61 28.44
CA ASP A 304 14.50 20.77 27.55
C ASP A 304 13.41 21.85 27.67
N GLU A 305 12.89 22.12 28.87
CA GLU A 305 12.22 23.39 29.15
C GLU A 305 13.11 24.35 29.96
N ASP A 306 14.32 24.58 29.53
CA ASP A 306 15.07 25.76 30.01
C ASP A 306 15.90 26.43 28.90
N THR A 307 15.19 27.09 27.98
CA THR A 307 15.79 28.17 27.18
C THR A 307 14.90 29.40 27.20
N THR A 308 14.66 29.90 28.40
CA THR A 308 14.43 31.34 28.58
C THR A 308 15.76 32.01 28.74
N LYS A 309 16.30 32.59 27.68
CA LYS A 309 17.00 33.89 27.76
C LYS A 309 17.06 34.55 26.39
#